data_0ba8c53829d6df92da6f57b2248e3f1b
#
_entry.id   0ba8c53829d6df92da6f57b2248e3f1b
#
_cell.length_a   1.000
_cell.length_b   1.000
_cell.length_c   1.000
_cell.angle_alpha   90.00
_cell.angle_beta   90.00
_cell.angle_gamma   90.00
#
_symmetry.space_group_name_H-M   'P 1'
#
loop_
_entity.id
_entity.type
_entity.pdbx_description
1 polymer ?
#
loop_
_entity_poly.entity_id
_entity_poly.type
_entity_poly.pdbx_seq_one_letter_code
_entity_poly.pdbx_strand_id
1 'polypeptide(L)'
;MKRREFLKYVGCGCCAFGLPSCSSAPITNRKQITFFPESVINSQAIKAYEQFKKKAKISKDTETLKLIEEIGGKMKIAISTYFKNKKMKDPTEDYKWEYTLVDDDKTLNAWCMPGGKIAVYSGILKVTKNKDGLANVMGHEIAHAVAKHSVERASASLALNVGVTVADIFTGGIIGRTRNTVGKTTGVDILQVGIFNPFTRSQETEADYLGLVFCSMTGYNLYEGAELWKRMREENKGKEIPQFLSTHPSSTNRIRQIRSWIPSIRQKYPTLSNI
;
A
#
# COMPACT_ATOMS: atom_id res chain seq x y z
N MET A 1 -32.53 7.96 -29.94
CA MET A 1 -31.15 8.42 -30.13
C MET A 1 -30.33 7.30 -30.77
N LYS A 2 -29.71 7.54 -31.94
CA LYS A 2 -28.96 6.49 -32.64
C LYS A 2 -27.63 6.22 -31.89
N ARG A 3 -27.18 4.96 -31.81
CA ARG A 3 -25.94 4.54 -31.13
C ARG A 3 -24.71 5.40 -31.46
N ARG A 4 -24.62 5.90 -32.70
CA ARG A 4 -23.54 6.79 -33.17
C ARG A 4 -23.57 8.18 -32.53
N GLU A 5 -24.72 8.73 -32.25
CA GLU A 5 -24.91 10.02 -31.59
C GLU A 5 -24.50 9.92 -30.12
N PHE A 6 -24.90 8.84 -29.43
CA PHE A 6 -24.52 8.55 -28.05
C PHE A 6 -22.99 8.47 -27.90
N LEU A 7 -22.30 7.77 -28.78
CA LEU A 7 -20.83 7.65 -28.73
C LEU A 7 -20.11 8.99 -28.96
N LYS A 8 -20.68 9.91 -29.74
CA LYS A 8 -20.16 11.28 -29.90
C LYS A 8 -20.31 12.10 -28.61
N TYR A 9 -21.43 12.00 -27.91
CA TYR A 9 -21.66 12.72 -26.66
C TYR A 9 -20.86 12.12 -25.49
N VAL A 10 -20.69 10.82 -25.41
CA VAL A 10 -19.83 10.15 -24.45
C VAL A 10 -18.36 10.46 -24.71
N GLY A 11 -17.94 10.45 -25.98
CA GLY A 11 -16.57 10.85 -26.38
C GLY A 11 -16.26 12.31 -26.09
N CYS A 12 -17.21 13.23 -26.26
CA CYS A 12 -17.02 14.66 -26.03
C CYS A 12 -17.13 15.04 -24.54
N GLY A 13 -18.02 14.35 -23.79
CA GLY A 13 -18.15 14.53 -22.34
C GLY A 13 -16.90 14.06 -21.57
N CYS A 14 -16.20 13.06 -22.09
CA CYS A 14 -14.92 12.62 -21.54
C CYS A 14 -13.79 13.65 -21.65
N CYS A 15 -13.80 14.52 -22.65
CA CYS A 15 -12.81 15.59 -22.80
C CYS A 15 -13.08 16.84 -21.94
N ALA A 16 -14.32 17.03 -21.47
CA ALA A 16 -14.72 18.22 -20.70
C ALA A 16 -14.52 18.08 -19.18
N PHE A 17 -14.48 16.88 -18.65
CA PHE A 17 -14.03 16.60 -17.28
C PHE A 17 -12.61 16.09 -17.40
N GLY A 18 -11.62 16.86 -16.93
CA GLY A 18 -10.20 16.47 -16.92
C GLY A 18 -10.06 15.01 -16.51
N LEU A 19 -10.01 14.12 -17.52
CA LEU A 19 -10.06 12.68 -17.34
C LEU A 19 -8.83 12.19 -16.59
N PRO A 20 -8.99 11.08 -15.88
CA PRO A 20 -8.01 10.54 -14.97
C PRO A 20 -6.65 10.51 -15.60
N SER A 21 -5.73 11.13 -14.95
CA SER A 21 -4.34 11.04 -15.29
C SER A 21 -3.94 9.56 -15.18
N CYS A 22 -3.70 8.93 -16.32
CA CYS A 22 -2.94 7.69 -16.34
C CYS A 22 -1.58 8.00 -15.75
N SER A 23 -1.38 7.66 -14.48
CA SER A 23 -0.09 7.80 -13.81
C SER A 23 0.71 6.51 -13.96
N SER A 24 2.00 6.58 -13.67
CA SER A 24 2.84 5.39 -13.59
C SER A 24 3.35 5.27 -12.16
N ALA A 25 3.34 4.05 -11.63
CA ALA A 25 3.94 3.77 -10.35
C ALA A 25 5.44 4.09 -10.38
N PRO A 26 5.97 4.75 -9.35
CA PRO A 26 7.38 5.06 -9.26
C PRO A 26 8.26 3.79 -9.37
N ILE A 27 9.45 3.91 -9.97
CA ILE A 27 10.44 2.83 -10.12
C ILE A 27 10.02 1.70 -11.08
N THR A 28 8.81 1.16 -10.95
CA THR A 28 8.31 0.03 -11.76
C THR A 28 7.71 0.47 -13.09
N ASN A 29 7.29 1.73 -13.20
CA ASN A 29 6.59 2.30 -14.35
C ASN A 29 5.27 1.57 -14.71
N ARG A 30 4.72 0.77 -13.76
CA ARG A 30 3.41 0.14 -13.96
C ARG A 30 2.33 1.21 -14.13
N LYS A 31 1.50 1.06 -15.15
CA LYS A 31 0.38 1.96 -15.38
C LYS A 31 -0.68 1.79 -14.30
N GLN A 32 -1.17 2.91 -13.77
CA GLN A 32 -2.23 2.95 -12.77
C GLN A 32 -3.19 4.10 -13.04
N ILE A 33 -4.42 3.93 -12.61
CA ILE A 33 -5.48 4.93 -12.75
C ILE A 33 -5.62 5.65 -11.42
N THR A 34 -5.44 6.98 -11.43
CA THR A 34 -5.57 7.81 -10.24
C THR A 34 -6.52 8.97 -10.51
N PHE A 35 -7.70 8.96 -9.89
CA PHE A 35 -8.71 10.02 -10.00
C PHE A 35 -8.54 11.10 -8.92
N PHE A 36 -7.94 10.75 -7.80
CA PHE A 36 -7.79 11.65 -6.68
C PHE A 36 -6.42 12.32 -6.67
N PRO A 37 -6.35 13.63 -6.37
CA PRO A 37 -5.08 14.25 -6.00
C PRO A 37 -4.49 13.56 -4.76
N GLU A 38 -3.21 13.27 -4.79
CA GLU A 38 -2.51 12.61 -3.69
C GLU A 38 -2.61 13.41 -2.38
N SER A 39 -2.58 14.74 -2.46
CA SER A 39 -2.74 15.64 -1.31
C SER A 39 -4.04 15.43 -0.54
N VAL A 40 -5.14 15.12 -1.25
CA VAL A 40 -6.44 14.83 -0.63
C VAL A 40 -6.36 13.52 0.15
N ILE A 41 -5.80 12.48 -0.44
CA ILE A 41 -5.65 11.17 0.21
C ILE A 41 -4.70 11.29 1.41
N ASN A 42 -3.57 11.97 1.26
CA ASN A 42 -2.61 12.19 2.34
C ASN A 42 -3.25 12.94 3.53
N SER A 43 -4.04 13.99 3.26
CA SER A 43 -4.71 14.75 4.32
C SER A 43 -5.74 13.92 5.09
N GLN A 44 -6.49 13.06 4.39
CA GLN A 44 -7.43 12.14 5.03
C GLN A 44 -6.69 11.06 5.83
N ALA A 45 -5.59 10.52 5.29
CA ALA A 45 -4.76 9.54 5.98
C ALA A 45 -4.19 10.09 7.30
N ILE A 46 -3.73 11.35 7.31
CA ILE A 46 -3.26 12.01 8.53
C ILE A 46 -4.37 12.08 9.58
N LYS A 47 -5.58 12.49 9.20
CA LYS A 47 -6.73 12.57 10.13
C LYS A 47 -7.09 11.19 10.70
N ALA A 48 -7.11 10.16 9.84
CA ALA A 48 -7.39 8.79 10.25
C ALA A 48 -6.32 8.24 11.20
N TYR A 49 -5.05 8.54 10.93
CA TYR A 49 -3.95 8.16 11.79
C TYR A 49 -4.04 8.81 13.18
N GLU A 50 -4.39 10.08 13.26
CA GLU A 50 -4.62 10.75 14.54
C GLU A 50 -5.79 10.13 15.33
N GLN A 51 -6.88 9.78 14.64
CA GLN A 51 -7.99 9.06 15.27
C GLN A 51 -7.60 7.65 15.72
N PHE A 52 -6.79 6.96 14.93
CA PHE A 52 -6.24 5.65 15.28
C PHE A 52 -5.39 5.74 16.54
N LYS A 53 -4.45 6.68 16.64
CA LYS A 53 -3.59 6.85 17.82
C LYS A 53 -4.37 7.11 19.10
N LYS A 54 -5.51 7.82 19.02
CA LYS A 54 -6.39 8.05 20.18
C LYS A 54 -7.07 6.78 20.71
N LYS A 55 -7.23 5.76 19.86
CA LYS A 55 -7.92 4.50 20.19
C LYS A 55 -6.96 3.35 20.46
N ALA A 56 -5.80 3.38 19.84
CA ALA A 56 -4.81 2.32 19.96
C ALA A 56 -4.07 2.39 21.30
N LYS A 57 -3.73 1.26 21.85
CA LYS A 57 -2.83 1.16 22.99
C LYS A 57 -1.39 1.33 22.48
N ILE A 58 -0.84 2.52 22.67
CA ILE A 58 0.53 2.83 22.24
C ILE A 58 1.52 2.14 23.18
N SER A 59 2.52 1.46 22.62
CA SER A 59 3.54 0.77 23.37
C SER A 59 4.47 1.75 24.08
N LYS A 60 4.95 1.34 25.25
CA LYS A 60 5.99 2.04 26.02
C LYS A 60 7.40 1.50 25.73
N ASP A 61 7.52 0.51 24.87
CA ASP A 61 8.81 -0.04 24.45
C ASP A 61 9.53 0.93 23.52
N THR A 62 10.34 1.79 24.12
CA THR A 62 11.11 2.83 23.42
C THR A 62 12.25 2.26 22.59
N GLU A 63 12.79 1.09 22.93
CA GLU A 63 13.88 0.45 22.18
C GLU A 63 13.38 -0.07 20.85
N THR A 64 12.26 -0.81 20.86
CA THR A 64 11.62 -1.27 19.63
C THR A 64 11.13 -0.10 18.78
N LEU A 65 10.58 0.97 19.39
CA LEU A 65 10.18 2.15 18.64
C LEU A 65 11.39 2.83 17.96
N LYS A 66 12.51 3.01 18.65
CA LYS A 66 13.75 3.54 18.05
C LYS A 66 14.23 2.68 16.89
N LEU A 67 14.13 1.36 17.00
CA LEU A 67 14.49 0.46 15.90
C LEU A 67 13.59 0.67 14.67
N ILE A 68 12.28 0.84 14.88
CA ILE A 68 11.31 1.15 13.81
C ILE A 68 11.64 2.50 13.16
N GLU A 69 11.93 3.52 13.96
CA GLU A 69 12.31 4.85 13.49
C GLU A 69 13.62 4.82 12.71
N GLU A 70 14.62 4.06 13.16
CA GLU A 70 15.89 3.87 12.45
C GLU A 70 15.67 3.23 11.07
N ILE A 71 14.90 2.12 11.03
CA ILE A 71 14.60 1.42 9.78
C ILE A 71 13.87 2.34 8.80
N GLY A 72 12.79 2.98 9.26
CA GLY A 72 11.99 3.87 8.43
C GLY A 72 12.76 5.11 7.99
N GLY A 73 13.59 5.67 8.86
CA GLY A 73 14.45 6.81 8.56
C GLY A 73 15.48 6.49 7.47
N LYS A 74 16.13 5.32 7.55
CA LYS A 74 17.05 4.85 6.49
C LYS A 74 16.33 4.66 5.16
N MET A 75 15.15 4.04 5.16
CA MET A 75 14.35 3.86 3.94
C MET A 75 13.92 5.18 3.32
N LYS A 76 13.47 6.15 4.13
CA LYS A 76 13.16 7.52 3.68
C LYS A 76 14.35 8.13 2.95
N ILE A 77 15.54 8.09 3.57
CA ILE A 77 16.77 8.67 2.98
C ILE A 77 17.12 7.94 1.68
N ALA A 78 17.04 6.60 1.66
CA ALA A 78 17.33 5.80 0.47
C ALA A 78 16.40 6.12 -0.70
N ILE A 79 15.08 6.23 -0.43
CA ILE A 79 14.08 6.59 -1.43
C ILE A 79 14.38 7.98 -2.01
N SER A 80 14.52 8.99 -1.16
CA SER A 80 14.82 10.36 -1.61
C SER A 80 16.15 10.44 -2.39
N THR A 81 17.19 9.75 -1.94
CA THR A 81 18.47 9.67 -2.62
C THR A 81 18.34 9.01 -4.00
N TYR A 82 17.57 7.93 -4.11
CA TYR A 82 17.32 7.26 -5.39
C TYR A 82 16.68 8.22 -6.41
N PHE A 83 15.60 8.91 -6.03
CA PHE A 83 14.91 9.84 -6.94
C PHE A 83 15.77 11.05 -7.30
N LYS A 84 16.51 11.61 -6.34
CA LYS A 84 17.48 12.67 -6.59
C LYS A 84 18.56 12.26 -7.61
N ASN A 85 19.16 11.08 -7.43
CA ASN A 85 20.19 10.56 -8.33
C ASN A 85 19.66 10.29 -9.74
N LYS A 86 18.37 9.93 -9.86
CA LYS A 86 17.67 9.74 -11.14
C LYS A 86 17.13 11.04 -11.75
N LYS A 87 17.30 12.17 -11.08
CA LYS A 87 16.72 13.47 -11.48
C LYS A 87 15.20 13.39 -11.67
N MET A 88 14.54 12.62 -10.84
CA MET A 88 13.08 12.41 -10.82
C MET A 88 12.48 13.06 -9.59
N LYS A 89 11.21 13.46 -9.68
CA LYS A 89 10.48 13.95 -8.51
C LYS A 89 10.34 12.84 -7.47
N ASP A 90 10.71 13.11 -6.22
CA ASP A 90 10.52 12.19 -5.10
C ASP A 90 9.00 12.10 -4.77
N PRO A 91 8.38 10.92 -4.88
CA PRO A 91 6.96 10.75 -4.55
C PRO A 91 6.67 10.92 -3.05
N THR A 92 7.70 10.94 -2.21
CA THR A 92 7.58 11.05 -0.76
C THR A 92 7.99 12.42 -0.21
N GLU A 93 8.26 13.41 -1.10
CA GLU A 93 8.72 14.75 -0.74
C GLU A 93 7.81 15.41 0.31
N ASP A 94 6.50 15.29 0.15
CA ASP A 94 5.50 15.88 1.03
C ASP A 94 5.10 14.97 2.21
N TYR A 95 5.75 13.81 2.38
CA TYR A 95 5.39 12.87 3.44
C TYR A 95 5.82 13.39 4.82
N LYS A 96 4.89 13.38 5.75
CA LYS A 96 5.15 13.67 7.17
C LYS A 96 5.32 12.35 7.91
N TRP A 97 6.50 11.75 7.76
CA TRP A 97 6.83 10.45 8.33
C TRP A 97 6.61 10.42 9.84
N GLU A 98 5.90 9.41 10.29
CA GLU A 98 5.63 9.18 11.70
C GLU A 98 5.47 7.68 11.95
N TYR A 99 5.99 7.22 13.07
CA TYR A 99 6.05 5.81 13.42
C TYR A 99 5.35 5.57 14.74
N THR A 100 4.55 4.52 14.83
CA THR A 100 3.85 4.13 16.05
C THR A 100 4.05 2.64 16.28
N LEU A 101 4.46 2.25 17.49
CA LEU A 101 4.42 0.88 17.97
C LEU A 101 3.15 0.69 18.81
N VAL A 102 2.30 -0.25 18.37
CA VAL A 102 1.04 -0.60 19.05
C VAL A 102 1.27 -1.78 19.97
N ASP A 103 0.86 -1.65 21.23
CA ASP A 103 0.93 -2.72 22.23
C ASP A 103 -0.23 -3.70 22.05
N ASP A 104 -0.08 -4.58 21.07
CA ASP A 104 -1.02 -5.66 20.79
C ASP A 104 -0.28 -6.90 20.25
N ASP A 105 0.06 -7.79 21.17
CA ASP A 105 0.80 -9.02 20.89
C ASP A 105 0.00 -10.09 20.12
N LYS A 106 -1.31 -9.92 20.03
CA LYS A 106 -2.20 -10.86 19.34
C LYS A 106 -2.34 -10.54 17.86
N THR A 107 -2.20 -9.27 17.52
CA THR A 107 -2.37 -8.80 16.14
C THR A 107 -1.04 -8.84 15.40
N LEU A 108 -0.91 -9.78 14.46
CA LEU A 108 0.20 -9.81 13.50
C LEU A 108 -0.11 -8.84 12.37
N ASN A 109 0.29 -7.58 12.52
CA ASN A 109 0.02 -6.54 11.52
C ASN A 109 1.07 -5.42 11.54
N ALA A 110 1.22 -4.79 10.38
CA ALA A 110 1.85 -3.49 10.19
C ALA A 110 1.19 -2.82 8.98
N TRP A 111 1.27 -1.52 8.87
CA TRP A 111 0.77 -0.80 7.70
C TRP A 111 1.44 0.58 7.56
N CYS A 112 1.46 1.09 6.33
CA CYS A 112 1.86 2.44 6.01
C CYS A 112 0.74 3.14 5.25
N MET A 113 0.13 4.15 5.86
CA MET A 113 -0.83 5.00 5.18
C MET A 113 -0.14 6.00 4.25
N PRO A 114 -0.85 6.50 3.22
CA PRO A 114 -0.40 7.64 2.42
C PRO A 114 0.07 8.81 3.30
N GLY A 115 1.11 9.51 2.87
CA GLY A 115 1.72 10.57 3.66
C GLY A 115 2.72 10.09 4.72
N GLY A 116 3.10 8.79 4.73
CA GLY A 116 4.18 8.25 5.54
C GLY A 116 3.80 7.98 7.00
N LYS A 117 2.54 7.64 7.28
CA LYS A 117 2.07 7.28 8.61
C LYS A 117 2.15 5.77 8.82
N ILE A 118 3.02 5.31 9.69
CA ILE A 118 3.36 3.90 9.88
C ILE A 118 2.94 3.43 11.28
N ALA A 119 2.26 2.28 11.34
CA ALA A 119 2.05 1.57 12.57
C ALA A 119 2.56 0.13 12.46
N VAL A 120 3.21 -0.31 13.53
CA VAL A 120 3.72 -1.66 13.71
C VAL A 120 3.08 -2.22 14.99
N TYR A 121 2.44 -3.37 14.91
CA TYR A 121 1.87 -4.04 16.07
C TYR A 121 2.93 -4.94 16.71
N SER A 122 3.00 -4.97 18.06
CA SER A 122 3.99 -5.79 18.78
C SER A 122 3.91 -7.28 18.39
N GLY A 123 2.71 -7.76 18.07
CA GLY A 123 2.52 -9.14 17.62
C GLY A 123 3.30 -9.53 16.38
N ILE A 124 3.55 -8.60 15.42
CA ILE A 124 4.30 -8.93 14.20
C ILE A 124 5.76 -9.26 14.46
N LEU A 125 6.30 -8.80 15.61
CA LEU A 125 7.68 -9.07 16.00
C LEU A 125 7.95 -10.59 16.17
N LYS A 126 6.92 -11.36 16.47
CA LYS A 126 7.01 -12.84 16.57
C LYS A 126 7.43 -13.51 15.26
N VAL A 127 7.06 -12.91 14.13
CA VAL A 127 7.36 -13.44 12.80
C VAL A 127 8.51 -12.71 12.10
N THR A 128 8.74 -11.45 12.43
CA THR A 128 9.92 -10.72 11.91
C THR A 128 11.21 -11.21 12.55
N LYS A 129 11.20 -11.53 13.84
CA LYS A 129 12.28 -12.10 14.67
C LYS A 129 13.54 -11.27 14.82
N ASN A 130 13.91 -10.48 13.81
CA ASN A 130 15.11 -9.67 13.81
C ASN A 130 14.91 -8.36 13.04
N LYS A 131 15.91 -7.50 13.06
CA LYS A 131 15.92 -6.20 12.39
C LYS A 131 15.69 -6.30 10.88
N ASP A 132 16.27 -7.30 10.23
CA ASP A 132 16.14 -7.48 8.79
C ASP A 132 14.73 -7.95 8.41
N GLY A 133 14.12 -8.84 9.20
CA GLY A 133 12.73 -9.24 9.02
C GLY A 133 11.76 -8.08 9.21
N LEU A 134 11.98 -7.24 10.24
CA LEU A 134 11.17 -6.04 10.45
C LEU A 134 11.37 -5.03 9.31
N ALA A 135 12.58 -4.84 8.83
CA ALA A 135 12.88 -3.98 7.69
C ALA A 135 12.16 -4.46 6.41
N ASN A 136 12.10 -5.77 6.16
CA ASN A 136 11.37 -6.30 5.00
C ASN A 136 9.86 -6.08 5.10
N VAL A 137 9.25 -6.20 6.31
CA VAL A 137 7.84 -5.81 6.52
C VAL A 137 7.64 -4.32 6.25
N MET A 138 8.44 -3.48 6.90
CA MET A 138 8.31 -2.03 6.75
C MET A 138 8.57 -1.58 5.31
N GLY A 139 9.55 -2.18 4.63
CA GLY A 139 9.83 -1.92 3.22
C GLY A 139 8.64 -2.25 2.32
N HIS A 140 7.97 -3.37 2.58
CA HIS A 140 6.75 -3.76 1.87
C HIS A 140 5.61 -2.74 2.10
N GLU A 141 5.38 -2.33 3.35
CA GLU A 141 4.34 -1.34 3.68
C GLU A 141 4.64 0.04 3.10
N ILE A 142 5.89 0.49 3.20
CA ILE A 142 6.35 1.75 2.59
C ILE A 142 6.18 1.68 1.07
N ALA A 143 6.44 0.53 0.44
CA ALA A 143 6.27 0.33 -0.98
C ALA A 143 4.82 0.53 -1.43
N HIS A 144 3.83 0.07 -0.66
CA HIS A 144 2.43 0.35 -0.94
C HIS A 144 2.12 1.86 -0.98
N ALA A 145 2.68 2.63 -0.04
CA ALA A 145 2.51 4.08 0.01
C ALA A 145 3.23 4.79 -1.15
N VAL A 146 4.49 4.43 -1.42
CA VAL A 146 5.31 5.00 -2.51
C VAL A 146 4.71 4.70 -3.88
N ALA A 147 4.21 3.48 -4.10
CA ALA A 147 3.53 3.08 -5.33
C ALA A 147 2.09 3.61 -5.44
N LYS A 148 1.60 4.33 -4.42
CA LYS A 148 0.26 4.95 -4.38
C LYS A 148 -0.88 3.94 -4.51
N HIS A 149 -0.69 2.71 -4.01
CA HIS A 149 -1.69 1.65 -4.13
C HIS A 149 -3.04 2.01 -3.50
N SER A 150 -3.04 2.75 -2.39
CA SER A 150 -4.27 3.24 -1.75
C SER A 150 -5.03 4.23 -2.64
N VAL A 151 -4.31 5.12 -3.34
CA VAL A 151 -4.92 6.08 -4.29
C VAL A 151 -5.52 5.36 -5.49
N GLU A 152 -4.78 4.38 -6.04
CA GLU A 152 -5.25 3.55 -7.16
C GLU A 152 -6.52 2.78 -6.79
N ARG A 153 -6.58 2.16 -5.61
CA ARG A 153 -7.74 1.41 -5.14
C ARG A 153 -8.96 2.30 -4.87
N ALA A 154 -8.75 3.44 -4.23
CA ALA A 154 -9.80 4.43 -4.03
C ALA A 154 -10.37 4.91 -5.38
N SER A 155 -9.50 5.14 -6.36
CA SER A 155 -9.88 5.53 -7.72
C SER A 155 -10.65 4.42 -8.44
N ALA A 156 -10.20 3.18 -8.36
CA ALA A 156 -10.90 2.03 -8.94
C ALA A 156 -12.28 1.82 -8.31
N SER A 157 -12.40 1.96 -6.99
CA SER A 157 -13.68 1.88 -6.30
C SER A 157 -14.67 2.97 -6.74
N LEU A 158 -14.18 4.20 -6.93
CA LEU A 158 -15.01 5.28 -7.47
C LEU A 158 -15.48 4.97 -8.89
N ALA A 159 -14.58 4.51 -9.77
CA ALA A 159 -14.92 4.15 -11.14
C ALA A 159 -16.01 3.05 -11.20
N LEU A 160 -15.88 2.03 -10.37
CA LEU A 160 -16.88 0.96 -10.26
C LEU A 160 -18.22 1.51 -9.77
N ASN A 161 -18.22 2.40 -8.77
CA ASN A 161 -19.44 2.99 -8.23
C ASN A 161 -20.14 3.86 -9.28
N VAL A 162 -19.40 4.68 -10.03
CA VAL A 162 -19.93 5.48 -11.13
C VAL A 162 -20.47 4.57 -12.24
N GLY A 163 -19.70 3.55 -12.64
CA GLY A 163 -20.12 2.58 -13.67
C GLY A 163 -21.41 1.86 -13.30
N VAL A 164 -21.55 1.42 -12.05
CA VAL A 164 -22.79 0.79 -11.56
C VAL A 164 -23.94 1.77 -11.58
N THR A 165 -23.75 3.03 -11.17
CA THR A 165 -24.80 4.05 -11.19
C THR A 165 -25.29 4.33 -12.62
N VAL A 166 -24.37 4.45 -13.58
CA VAL A 166 -24.70 4.62 -14.99
C VAL A 166 -25.45 3.40 -15.53
N ALA A 167 -24.95 2.19 -15.26
CA ALA A 167 -25.62 0.95 -15.68
C ALA A 167 -27.03 0.83 -15.07
N ASP A 168 -27.20 1.24 -13.81
CA ASP A 168 -28.49 1.21 -13.11
C ASP A 168 -29.51 2.15 -13.73
N ILE A 169 -29.10 3.33 -14.17
CA ILE A 169 -29.97 4.26 -14.93
C ILE A 169 -30.45 3.60 -16.24
N PHE A 170 -29.56 2.87 -16.94
CA PHE A 170 -29.95 2.20 -18.20
C PHE A 170 -30.78 0.93 -18.01
N THR A 171 -30.66 0.26 -16.88
CA THR A 171 -31.40 -0.99 -16.58
C THR A 171 -32.70 -0.75 -15.78
N GLY A 172 -33.09 0.52 -15.54
CA GLY A 172 -34.30 0.86 -14.80
C GLY A 172 -34.25 0.48 -13.31
N GLY A 173 -33.06 0.51 -12.70
CA GLY A 173 -32.89 0.29 -11.26
C GLY A 173 -32.78 -1.19 -10.84
N ILE A 174 -32.59 -2.11 -11.77
CA ILE A 174 -32.48 -3.55 -11.45
C ILE A 174 -31.24 -3.82 -10.62
N ILE A 175 -30.12 -3.17 -10.93
CA ILE A 175 -28.83 -3.33 -10.22
C ILE A 175 -28.87 -2.66 -8.84
N GLY A 176 -29.53 -1.50 -8.73
CA GLY A 176 -29.69 -0.77 -7.46
C GLY A 176 -30.49 -1.52 -6.41
N ARG A 177 -31.47 -2.33 -6.81
CA ARG A 177 -32.21 -3.20 -5.87
C ARG A 177 -31.33 -4.27 -5.23
N THR A 178 -30.40 -4.83 -5.98
CA THR A 178 -29.42 -5.80 -5.45
C THR A 178 -28.42 -5.13 -4.50
N ARG A 179 -28.10 -3.84 -4.72
CA ARG A 179 -27.15 -3.06 -3.95
C ARG A 179 -27.68 -2.60 -2.59
N ASN A 180 -28.98 -2.38 -2.46
CA ASN A 180 -29.61 -2.03 -1.18
C ASN A 180 -29.48 -3.12 -0.11
N THR A 181 -29.11 -4.34 -0.54
CA THR A 181 -28.84 -5.47 0.35
C THR A 181 -27.37 -5.52 0.81
N VAL A 182 -26.46 -4.80 0.15
CA VAL A 182 -25.00 -4.82 0.40
C VAL A 182 -24.46 -3.50 1.01
N GLY A 183 -25.34 -2.66 1.54
CA GLY A 183 -24.96 -1.50 2.34
C GLY A 183 -24.95 -0.17 1.58
N LYS A 184 -25.62 0.81 2.16
CA LYS A 184 -25.57 2.22 1.79
C LYS A 184 -24.13 2.74 1.93
N THR A 185 -23.37 2.78 0.87
CA THR A 185 -22.14 3.56 0.80
C THR A 185 -22.48 4.99 0.37
N THR A 186 -23.13 5.74 1.24
CA THR A 186 -23.12 7.19 1.18
C THR A 186 -21.80 7.66 1.78
N GLY A 187 -20.90 8.13 0.93
CA GLY A 187 -19.56 8.52 1.33
C GLY A 187 -18.70 7.28 1.55
N VAL A 188 -18.15 6.74 0.45
CA VAL A 188 -17.10 5.70 0.54
C VAL A 188 -16.05 6.26 1.47
N ASP A 189 -15.82 5.61 2.59
CA ASP A 189 -14.63 5.87 3.38
C ASP A 189 -13.45 5.43 2.51
N ILE A 190 -12.96 6.38 1.72
CA ILE A 190 -11.88 6.22 0.75
C ILE A 190 -10.66 5.59 1.41
N LEU A 191 -10.49 5.86 2.71
CA LEU A 191 -9.43 5.28 3.52
C LEU A 191 -9.70 3.83 3.87
N GLN A 192 -10.94 3.48 4.22
CA GLN A 192 -11.28 2.09 4.52
C GLN A 192 -11.05 1.20 3.30
N VAL A 193 -11.46 1.64 2.12
CA VAL A 193 -11.20 0.93 0.87
C VAL A 193 -9.71 0.94 0.52
N GLY A 194 -9.04 2.07 0.70
CA GLY A 194 -7.64 2.26 0.32
C GLY A 194 -6.63 1.55 1.23
N ILE A 195 -6.95 1.31 2.51
CA ILE A 195 -5.99 0.83 3.50
C ILE A 195 -6.35 -0.56 4.03
N PHE A 196 -7.63 -0.81 4.33
CA PHE A 196 -8.04 -2.01 5.05
C PHE A 196 -8.59 -3.14 4.17
N ASN A 197 -8.91 -2.89 2.89
CA ASN A 197 -9.30 -3.95 1.98
C ASN A 197 -8.06 -4.69 1.43
N PRO A 198 -8.19 -5.95 0.99
CA PRO A 198 -7.08 -6.70 0.40
C PRO A 198 -6.51 -6.01 -0.85
N PHE A 199 -5.19 -6.00 -0.99
CA PHE A 199 -4.52 -5.52 -2.19
C PHE A 199 -4.65 -6.52 -3.34
N THR A 200 -4.60 -6.05 -4.57
CA THR A 200 -4.58 -6.93 -5.73
C THR A 200 -3.25 -7.67 -5.81
N ARG A 201 -3.23 -8.84 -6.47
CA ARG A 201 -1.99 -9.63 -6.64
C ARG A 201 -0.88 -8.83 -7.33
N SER A 202 -1.22 -7.95 -8.28
CA SER A 202 -0.23 -7.10 -8.96
C SER A 202 0.35 -6.05 -8.02
N GLN A 203 -0.46 -5.45 -7.15
CA GLN A 203 0.00 -4.50 -6.13
C GLN A 203 0.90 -5.18 -5.10
N GLU A 204 0.54 -6.38 -4.65
CA GLU A 204 1.36 -7.19 -3.75
C GLU A 204 2.73 -7.54 -4.38
N THR A 205 2.73 -7.97 -5.64
CA THR A 205 3.95 -8.28 -6.39
C THR A 205 4.84 -7.04 -6.53
N GLU A 206 4.24 -5.89 -6.80
CA GLU A 206 4.96 -4.61 -6.87
C GLU A 206 5.51 -4.18 -5.52
N ALA A 207 4.73 -4.32 -4.45
CA ALA A 207 5.17 -3.98 -3.09
C ALA A 207 6.31 -4.89 -2.60
N ASP A 208 6.26 -6.19 -2.91
CA ASP A 208 7.39 -7.09 -2.64
C ASP A 208 8.66 -6.66 -3.38
N TYR A 209 8.56 -6.35 -4.66
CA TYR A 209 9.71 -5.92 -5.44
C TYR A 209 10.31 -4.62 -4.91
N LEU A 210 9.48 -3.60 -4.71
CA LEU A 210 9.92 -2.30 -4.21
C LEU A 210 10.45 -2.36 -2.77
N GLY A 211 9.80 -3.16 -1.91
CA GLY A 211 10.27 -3.40 -0.54
C GLY A 211 11.67 -3.99 -0.52
N LEU A 212 11.95 -4.97 -1.39
CA LEU A 212 13.31 -5.52 -1.55
C LEU A 212 14.29 -4.48 -2.09
N VAL A 213 13.87 -3.59 -3.02
CA VAL A 213 14.71 -2.50 -3.51
C VAL A 213 15.09 -1.57 -2.36
N PHE A 214 14.13 -1.19 -1.51
CA PHE A 214 14.39 -0.32 -0.36
C PHE A 214 15.31 -1.00 0.66
N CYS A 215 15.09 -2.29 0.95
CA CYS A 215 15.97 -3.09 1.81
C CYS A 215 17.39 -3.20 1.23
N SER A 216 17.54 -3.38 -0.09
CA SER A 216 18.84 -3.45 -0.75
C SER A 216 19.62 -2.14 -0.60
N MET A 217 18.97 -1.02 -0.91
CA MET A 217 19.60 0.30 -0.80
C MET A 217 20.00 0.65 0.63
N THR A 218 19.30 0.11 1.63
CA THR A 218 19.59 0.33 3.06
C THR A 218 20.47 -0.74 3.70
N GLY A 219 20.92 -1.74 2.95
CA GLY A 219 21.81 -2.79 3.41
C GLY A 219 21.20 -3.90 4.23
N TYR A 220 19.86 -3.96 4.32
CA TYR A 220 19.16 -5.05 5.00
C TYR A 220 19.19 -6.36 4.21
N ASN A 221 19.09 -7.49 4.92
CA ASN A 221 19.11 -8.81 4.29
C ASN A 221 17.81 -9.09 3.56
N LEU A 222 17.88 -9.17 2.22
CA LEU A 222 16.71 -9.39 1.35
C LEU A 222 16.09 -10.79 1.50
N TYR A 223 16.88 -11.80 1.92
CA TYR A 223 16.36 -13.15 2.10
C TYR A 223 15.34 -13.24 3.23
N GLU A 224 15.40 -12.33 4.21
CA GLU A 224 14.41 -12.24 5.28
C GLU A 224 12.99 -11.95 4.76
N GLY A 225 12.84 -11.28 3.61
CA GLY A 225 11.55 -11.10 2.96
C GLY A 225 10.88 -12.44 2.59
N ALA A 226 11.64 -13.41 2.06
CA ALA A 226 11.12 -14.74 1.76
C ALA A 226 10.87 -15.57 3.03
N GLU A 227 11.78 -15.49 4.01
CA GLU A 227 11.65 -16.21 5.28
C GLU A 227 10.48 -15.67 6.12
N LEU A 228 10.20 -14.37 6.07
CA LEU A 228 9.03 -13.77 6.69
C LEU A 228 7.73 -14.42 6.21
N TRP A 229 7.53 -14.53 4.89
CA TRP A 229 6.31 -15.15 4.33
C TRP A 229 6.21 -16.64 4.69
N LYS A 230 7.32 -17.31 4.83
CA LYS A 230 7.36 -18.70 5.30
C LYS A 230 6.89 -18.77 6.76
N ARG A 231 7.46 -17.96 7.65
CA ARG A 231 7.07 -17.89 9.08
C ARG A 231 5.60 -17.49 9.25
N MET A 232 5.11 -16.52 8.48
CA MET A 232 3.69 -16.11 8.47
C MET A 232 2.76 -17.28 8.13
N ARG A 233 3.14 -18.12 7.16
CA ARG A 233 2.36 -19.31 6.79
C ARG A 233 2.40 -20.39 7.86
N GLU A 234 3.54 -20.58 8.52
CA GLU A 234 3.71 -21.54 9.60
C GLU A 234 2.88 -21.13 10.82
N GLU A 235 2.88 -19.85 11.17
CA GLU A 235 2.09 -19.31 12.28
C GLU A 235 0.58 -19.44 12.05
N ASN A 236 0.15 -19.40 10.80
CA ASN A 236 -1.27 -19.49 10.42
C ASN A 236 -1.83 -20.92 10.35
N LYS A 237 -0.99 -21.99 10.50
CA LYS A 237 -1.48 -23.37 10.39
C LYS A 237 -2.51 -23.69 11.46
N GLY A 238 -3.77 -23.88 11.05
CA GLY A 238 -4.87 -24.26 11.94
C GLY A 238 -5.42 -23.15 12.84
N LYS A 239 -5.04 -21.89 12.59
CA LYS A 239 -5.53 -20.71 13.32
C LYS A 239 -6.34 -19.80 12.39
N GLU A 240 -7.03 -18.81 12.97
CA GLU A 240 -7.64 -17.72 12.20
C GLU A 240 -6.57 -16.99 11.36
N ILE A 241 -6.97 -16.58 10.14
CA ILE A 241 -6.06 -15.88 9.23
C ILE A 241 -5.57 -14.58 9.88
N PRO A 242 -4.26 -14.41 10.12
CA PRO A 242 -3.72 -13.17 10.66
C PRO A 242 -4.15 -11.96 9.84
N GLN A 243 -4.38 -10.83 10.48
CA GLN A 243 -4.85 -9.61 9.83
C GLN A 243 -3.93 -9.21 8.67
N PHE A 244 -2.63 -9.34 8.84
CA PHE A 244 -1.66 -9.09 7.76
C PHE A 244 -1.90 -9.98 6.54
N LEU A 245 -2.18 -11.27 6.71
CA LEU A 245 -2.46 -12.18 5.60
C LEU A 245 -3.83 -11.94 4.96
N SER A 246 -4.78 -11.35 5.68
CA SER A 246 -6.10 -10.99 5.13
C SER A 246 -6.01 -9.82 4.16
N THR A 247 -5.13 -8.86 4.42
CA THR A 247 -4.87 -7.70 3.54
C THR A 247 -3.79 -7.99 2.50
N HIS A 248 -2.83 -8.87 2.81
CA HIS A 248 -1.68 -9.26 1.99
C HIS A 248 -1.65 -10.79 1.74
N PRO A 249 -2.46 -11.31 0.82
CA PRO A 249 -2.53 -12.75 0.58
C PRO A 249 -1.19 -13.36 0.19
N SER A 250 -0.76 -14.40 0.92
CA SER A 250 0.49 -15.10 0.65
C SER A 250 0.28 -16.29 -0.29
N SER A 251 1.29 -16.57 -1.13
CA SER A 251 1.33 -17.77 -1.95
C SER A 251 2.75 -18.36 -1.99
N THR A 252 2.85 -19.67 -2.28
CA THR A 252 4.17 -20.32 -2.49
C THR A 252 4.94 -19.70 -3.65
N ASN A 253 4.20 -19.20 -4.66
CA ASN A 253 4.79 -18.52 -5.81
C ASN A 253 5.46 -17.21 -5.38
N ARG A 254 4.88 -16.47 -4.42
CA ARG A 254 5.43 -15.22 -3.89
C ARG A 254 6.82 -15.43 -3.27
N ILE A 255 6.97 -16.45 -2.42
CA ILE A 255 8.27 -16.80 -1.80
C ILE A 255 9.34 -17.11 -2.86
N ARG A 256 8.99 -17.90 -3.89
CA ARG A 256 9.92 -18.23 -4.99
C ARG A 256 10.30 -16.99 -5.79
N GLN A 257 9.34 -16.14 -6.07
CA GLN A 257 9.51 -14.92 -6.86
C GLN A 257 10.42 -13.93 -6.12
N ILE A 258 10.20 -13.69 -4.82
CA ILE A 258 11.08 -12.87 -3.98
C ILE A 258 12.51 -13.34 -4.09
N ARG A 259 12.78 -14.65 -3.89
CA ARG A 259 14.12 -15.20 -3.96
C ARG A 259 14.77 -15.04 -5.35
N SER A 260 13.99 -15.16 -6.41
CA SER A 260 14.49 -15.02 -7.79
C SER A 260 14.93 -13.59 -8.13
N TRP A 261 14.36 -12.59 -7.49
CA TRP A 261 14.70 -11.18 -7.74
C TRP A 261 15.97 -10.72 -7.01
N ILE A 262 16.35 -11.35 -5.90
CA ILE A 262 17.43 -10.88 -5.03
C ILE A 262 18.75 -10.62 -5.76
N PRO A 263 19.26 -11.51 -6.63
CA PRO A 263 20.52 -11.26 -7.33
C PRO A 263 20.48 -10.00 -8.20
N SER A 264 19.42 -9.86 -8.99
CA SER A 264 19.25 -8.72 -9.90
C SER A 264 19.00 -7.40 -9.14
N ILE A 265 18.27 -7.45 -8.00
CA ILE A 265 18.02 -6.26 -7.17
C ILE A 265 19.31 -5.78 -6.54
N ARG A 266 20.13 -6.67 -5.95
CA ARG A 266 21.42 -6.29 -5.37
C ARG A 266 22.37 -5.65 -6.37
N GLN A 267 22.38 -6.15 -7.61
CA GLN A 267 23.19 -5.57 -8.68
C GLN A 267 22.69 -4.19 -9.11
N LYS A 268 21.37 -4.05 -9.28
CA LYS A 268 20.74 -2.83 -9.83
C LYS A 268 20.58 -1.72 -8.79
N TYR A 269 20.39 -2.09 -7.53
CA TYR A 269 20.13 -1.19 -6.41
C TYR A 269 21.07 -1.52 -5.23
N PRO A 270 22.38 -1.24 -5.38
CA PRO A 270 23.35 -1.51 -4.32
C PRO A 270 23.09 -0.66 -3.09
N THR A 271 23.64 -1.11 -1.96
CA THR A 271 23.57 -0.36 -0.71
C THR A 271 24.22 1.01 -0.89
N LEU A 272 23.52 2.05 -0.43
CA LEU A 272 24.00 3.43 -0.51
C LEU A 272 25.03 3.69 0.62
N SER A 273 26.16 4.29 0.24
CA SER A 273 27.20 4.69 1.19
C SER A 273 26.76 5.94 1.92
N ASN A 274 26.41 6.09 3.06
CA ASN A 274 25.99 7.29 3.84
C ASN A 274 24.50 7.33 4.23
N ILE A 275 23.92 6.18 4.55
CA ILE A 275 22.58 6.11 5.12
C ILE A 275 22.63 5.65 6.59
#